data_334f7758b0414e4d54117c0ffa987348
#
_entry.id   334f7758b0414e4d54117c0ffa987348
#
_cell.length_a   1.000
_cell.length_b   1.000
_cell.length_c   1.000
_cell.angle_alpha   90.00
_cell.angle_beta   90.00
_cell.angle_gamma   90.00
#
_symmetry.space_group_name_H-M   'P 1'
#
loop_
_entity.id
_entity.type
_entity.pdbx_description
1 polymer ?
#
loop_
_entity_poly.entity_id
_entity_poly.type
_entity_poly.pdbx_seq_one_letter_code
_entity_poly.pdbx_strand_id
1 'polypeptide(L)'
;DRHMLMVDKDACRLYELYNARPQGSNWRAGSGATWDLRSNALRPDGWTSADAAGLPILPGLVRYDEVAAGTIRHAVRFTTPDTRSAHIYPARHDASDSSSTSLPPMGLRVRLKASVDISGYAPQARVIAQALKTYGMILAAGPPDGLALPEYQAWKKKNLKRFKPTHFGNVIVDHPRPLPPEPSAP
;
A
#
# COMPACT_ATOMS: atom_id res chain seq x y z
N ASP A 1 -7.21 -9.57 -8.13
CA ASP A 1 -7.13 -8.19 -8.65
C ASP A 1 -6.49 -8.11 -10.04
N ARG A 2 -5.79 -9.17 -10.50
CA ARG A 2 -5.14 -9.21 -11.81
C ARG A 2 -4.24 -8.00 -12.07
N HIS A 3 -3.41 -7.67 -11.12
CA HIS A 3 -2.36 -6.68 -11.33
C HIS A 3 -1.29 -7.21 -12.28
N MET A 4 -0.79 -6.33 -13.12
CA MET A 4 0.35 -6.58 -13.97
C MET A 4 1.37 -5.48 -13.75
N LEU A 5 2.61 -5.87 -13.44
CA LEU A 5 3.72 -4.94 -13.21
C LEU A 5 4.84 -5.29 -14.20
N MET A 6 5.30 -4.30 -14.92
CA MET A 6 6.34 -4.45 -15.94
C MET A 6 7.39 -3.35 -15.76
N VAL A 7 8.65 -3.76 -15.73
CA VAL A 7 9.79 -2.82 -15.62
C VAL A 7 10.56 -2.81 -16.93
N ASP A 8 10.60 -1.64 -17.56
CA ASP A 8 11.53 -1.36 -18.65
C ASP A 8 12.83 -0.84 -18.02
N LYS A 9 13.85 -1.71 -18.02
CA LYS A 9 15.15 -1.38 -17.40
C LYS A 9 15.90 -0.31 -18.17
N ASP A 10 15.79 -0.29 -19.49
CA ASP A 10 16.54 0.61 -20.35
C ASP A 10 15.96 2.04 -20.26
N ALA A 11 14.65 2.15 -20.25
CA ALA A 11 13.95 3.41 -20.05
C ALA A 11 13.81 3.82 -18.57
N CYS A 12 14.15 2.95 -17.61
CA CYS A 12 13.91 3.13 -16.18
C CYS A 12 12.44 3.46 -15.87
N ARG A 13 11.51 2.72 -16.47
CA ARG A 13 10.08 2.95 -16.33
C ARG A 13 9.38 1.72 -15.76
N LEU A 14 8.41 1.98 -14.90
CA LEU A 14 7.49 1.00 -14.36
C LEU A 14 6.11 1.25 -14.96
N TYR A 15 5.49 0.19 -15.47
CA TYR A 15 4.12 0.16 -15.94
C TYR A 15 3.31 -0.76 -15.04
N GLU A 16 2.20 -0.27 -14.52
CA GLU A 16 1.33 -1.02 -13.64
C GLU A 16 -0.11 -0.96 -14.14
N LEU A 17 -0.76 -2.11 -14.18
CA LEU A 17 -2.15 -2.25 -14.59
C LEU A 17 -2.96 -2.92 -13.48
N TYR A 18 -4.18 -2.45 -13.29
CA TYR A 18 -5.21 -3.07 -12.45
C TYR A 18 -6.25 -3.78 -13.32
N ASN A 19 -6.71 -4.95 -12.88
CA ASN A 19 -7.72 -5.76 -13.55
C ASN A 19 -7.38 -6.02 -15.03
N ALA A 20 -6.12 -6.36 -15.30
CA ALA A 20 -5.63 -6.65 -16.64
C ALA A 20 -6.20 -7.96 -17.17
N ARG A 21 -6.73 -7.92 -18.40
CA ARG A 21 -7.34 -9.06 -19.08
C ARG A 21 -6.92 -9.09 -20.55
N PRO A 22 -6.58 -10.25 -21.11
CA PRO A 22 -6.32 -10.36 -22.53
C PRO A 22 -7.62 -10.11 -23.32
N GLN A 23 -7.49 -9.43 -24.45
CA GLN A 23 -8.57 -9.13 -25.39
C GLN A 23 -8.06 -9.29 -26.83
N GLY A 24 -8.21 -10.49 -27.40
CA GLY A 24 -7.57 -10.83 -28.67
C GLY A 24 -6.05 -10.73 -28.58
N SER A 25 -5.43 -9.96 -29.46
CA SER A 25 -3.98 -9.65 -29.44
C SER A 25 -3.61 -8.52 -28.46
N ASN A 26 -4.57 -7.88 -27.84
CA ASN A 26 -4.39 -6.73 -26.96
C ASN A 26 -4.72 -7.08 -25.51
N TRP A 27 -4.52 -6.10 -24.62
CA TRP A 27 -4.91 -6.15 -23.24
C TRP A 27 -5.86 -5.01 -22.88
N ARG A 28 -6.83 -5.31 -22.03
CA ARG A 28 -7.70 -4.32 -21.40
C ARG A 28 -7.37 -4.26 -19.90
N ALA A 29 -7.38 -3.07 -19.32
CA ALA A 29 -7.22 -2.86 -17.90
C ALA A 29 -8.31 -1.95 -17.33
N GLY A 30 -8.60 -2.08 -16.05
CA GLY A 30 -9.52 -1.18 -15.34
C GLY A 30 -8.89 0.18 -15.10
N SER A 31 -7.62 0.19 -14.72
CA SER A 31 -6.79 1.40 -14.58
C SER A 31 -5.33 1.05 -14.80
N GLY A 32 -4.50 2.07 -14.89
CA GLY A 32 -3.06 1.88 -15.01
C GLY A 32 -2.28 3.18 -14.77
N ALA A 33 -0.99 3.02 -14.57
CA ALA A 33 -0.06 4.13 -14.42
C ALA A 33 1.32 3.79 -14.94
N THR A 34 2.04 4.82 -15.36
CA THR A 34 3.45 4.74 -15.72
C THR A 34 4.24 5.61 -14.74
N TRP A 35 5.37 5.07 -14.28
CA TRP A 35 6.24 5.74 -13.32
C TRP A 35 7.66 5.86 -13.87
N ASP A 36 8.27 7.01 -13.71
CA ASP A 36 9.72 7.18 -13.94
C ASP A 36 10.45 6.75 -12.66
N LEU A 37 11.20 5.64 -12.73
CA LEU A 37 11.92 5.09 -11.58
C LEU A 37 13.12 5.95 -11.13
N ARG A 38 13.46 6.99 -11.89
CA ARG A 38 14.48 7.99 -11.52
C ARG A 38 13.90 9.17 -10.75
N SER A 39 12.58 9.20 -10.53
CA SER A 39 11.86 10.32 -9.95
C SER A 39 10.95 9.86 -8.80
N ASN A 40 10.79 10.74 -7.81
CA ASN A 40 9.79 10.58 -6.75
C ASN A 40 8.52 11.41 -7.02
N ALA A 41 8.32 11.86 -8.25
CA ALA A 41 7.14 12.63 -8.62
C ALA A 41 5.86 11.84 -8.35
N LEU A 42 4.92 12.47 -7.69
CA LEU A 42 3.61 11.90 -7.43
C LEU A 42 2.67 12.17 -8.62
N ARG A 43 1.62 11.38 -8.72
CA ARG A 43 0.52 11.67 -9.65
C ARG A 43 -0.20 12.96 -9.23
N PRO A 44 -0.91 13.62 -10.14
CA PRO A 44 -1.81 14.72 -9.78
C PRO A 44 -2.80 14.31 -8.69
N ASP A 45 -3.21 15.25 -7.86
CA ASP A 45 -4.19 15.00 -6.81
C ASP A 45 -5.53 14.54 -7.38
N GLY A 46 -6.18 13.60 -6.69
CA GLY A 46 -7.40 12.96 -7.15
C GLY A 46 -7.19 11.86 -8.22
N TRP A 47 -5.94 11.59 -8.65
CA TRP A 47 -5.69 10.56 -9.64
C TRP A 47 -5.36 9.22 -9.00
N THR A 48 -6.17 8.19 -9.35
CA THR A 48 -5.83 6.80 -9.05
C THR A 48 -4.67 6.28 -9.89
N SER A 49 -4.15 5.11 -9.58
CA SER A 49 -3.17 4.37 -10.36
C SER A 49 -3.68 2.93 -10.59
N ALA A 50 -2.79 1.96 -10.72
CA ALA A 50 -3.16 0.56 -10.55
C ALA A 50 -3.43 0.22 -9.07
N ASP A 51 -3.12 1.16 -8.17
CA ASP A 51 -3.35 1.12 -6.75
C ASP A 51 -4.40 2.16 -6.33
N ALA A 52 -5.25 1.82 -5.36
CA ALA A 52 -6.34 2.68 -4.92
C ALA A 52 -5.87 4.03 -4.35
N ALA A 53 -4.69 4.07 -3.74
CA ALA A 53 -4.11 5.28 -3.18
C ALA A 53 -3.44 6.20 -4.21
N GLY A 54 -3.43 5.83 -5.50
CA GLY A 54 -2.70 6.59 -6.52
C GLY A 54 -1.18 6.49 -6.38
N LEU A 55 -0.68 5.45 -5.74
CA LEU A 55 0.74 5.17 -5.52
C LEU A 55 1.25 4.06 -6.47
N PRO A 56 2.57 3.94 -6.66
CA PRO A 56 3.14 2.76 -7.31
C PRO A 56 3.07 1.54 -6.39
N ILE A 57 2.83 0.37 -6.99
CA ILE A 57 2.74 -0.90 -6.26
C ILE A 57 4.13 -1.47 -5.98
N LEU A 58 4.96 -1.58 -7.02
CA LEU A 58 6.25 -2.29 -6.96
C LEU A 58 7.16 -1.82 -5.82
N PRO A 59 7.35 -0.51 -5.57
CA PRO A 59 8.27 -0.05 -4.53
C PRO A 59 7.85 -0.41 -3.09
N GLY A 60 6.58 -0.74 -2.87
CA GLY A 60 6.07 -1.10 -1.55
C GLY A 60 5.88 -2.59 -1.32
N LEU A 61 6.15 -3.44 -2.32
CA LEU A 61 6.01 -4.89 -2.17
C LEU A 61 7.11 -5.48 -1.31
N VAL A 62 6.77 -6.46 -0.49
CA VAL A 62 7.75 -7.38 0.11
C VAL A 62 8.18 -8.35 -0.99
N ARG A 63 9.43 -8.29 -1.39
CA ARG A 63 9.98 -9.15 -2.44
C ARG A 63 10.82 -10.28 -1.85
N TYR A 64 10.79 -11.42 -2.53
CA TYR A 64 11.53 -12.61 -2.09
C TYR A 64 13.04 -12.37 -1.99
N ASP A 65 13.62 -11.68 -2.96
CA ASP A 65 15.05 -11.36 -3.02
C ASP A 65 15.51 -10.52 -1.82
N GLU A 66 14.69 -9.57 -1.38
CA GLU A 66 14.98 -8.74 -0.21
C GLU A 66 14.92 -9.55 1.08
N VAL A 67 13.88 -10.39 1.22
CA VAL A 67 13.74 -11.26 2.39
C VAL A 67 14.88 -12.30 2.44
N ALA A 68 15.26 -12.87 1.29
CA ALA A 68 16.38 -13.81 1.18
C ALA A 68 17.72 -13.12 1.50
N ALA A 69 17.90 -11.86 1.08
CA ALA A 69 19.06 -11.04 1.43
C ALA A 69 19.08 -10.56 2.90
N GLY A 70 18.01 -10.82 3.66
CA GLY A 70 17.89 -10.46 5.07
C GLY A 70 17.59 -8.99 5.33
N THR A 71 17.21 -8.20 4.31
CA THR A 71 16.92 -6.77 4.49
C THR A 71 15.92 -6.22 3.48
N ILE A 72 14.95 -5.45 3.96
CA ILE A 72 14.01 -4.63 3.18
C ILE A 72 14.32 -3.18 3.51
N ARG A 73 14.58 -2.35 2.49
CA ARG A 73 15.03 -0.96 2.65
C ARG A 73 13.99 0.09 2.24
N HIS A 74 12.72 -0.24 2.37
CA HIS A 74 11.61 0.65 2.05
C HIS A 74 10.41 0.41 2.98
N ALA A 75 9.47 1.35 3.00
CA ALA A 75 8.17 1.14 3.64
C ALA A 75 7.36 0.10 2.86
N VAL A 76 6.70 -0.79 3.58
CA VAL A 76 5.86 -1.84 3.00
C VAL A 76 4.45 -1.30 2.78
N ARG A 77 3.80 -1.68 1.69
CA ARG A 77 2.38 -1.39 1.49
C ARG A 77 1.50 -2.34 2.28
N PHE A 78 0.35 -1.86 2.74
CA PHE A 78 -0.67 -2.70 3.35
C PHE A 78 -2.08 -2.28 2.93
N THR A 79 -3.05 -3.12 3.21
CA THR A 79 -4.47 -2.89 2.97
C THR A 79 -5.28 -3.09 4.25
N THR A 80 -6.42 -2.43 4.34
CA THR A 80 -7.42 -2.66 5.38
C THR A 80 -8.79 -2.92 4.75
N PRO A 81 -9.69 -3.61 5.47
CA PRO A 81 -11.05 -3.85 4.96
C PRO A 81 -11.84 -2.56 4.71
N ASP A 82 -11.63 -1.55 5.53
CA ASP A 82 -12.39 -0.32 5.47
C ASP A 82 -11.46 0.89 5.58
N THR A 83 -11.71 1.90 4.75
CA THR A 83 -11.04 3.20 4.76
C THR A 83 -12.07 4.31 4.75
N ARG A 84 -11.68 5.55 5.06
CA ARG A 84 -12.56 6.71 4.84
C ARG A 84 -12.32 7.33 3.47
N SER A 85 -13.29 8.09 2.97
CA SER A 85 -13.19 8.93 1.78
C SER A 85 -12.27 10.13 2.06
N ALA A 86 -10.99 9.84 2.17
CA ALA A 86 -9.92 10.83 2.31
C ALA A 86 -8.56 10.18 2.06
N HIS A 87 -7.59 10.98 1.65
CA HIS A 87 -6.20 10.58 1.56
C HIS A 87 -5.28 11.63 2.17
N ILE A 88 -4.08 11.19 2.55
CA ILE A 88 -2.99 12.02 3.05
C ILE A 88 -1.70 11.62 2.32
N TYR A 89 -0.73 12.54 2.29
CA TYR A 89 0.58 12.27 1.70
C TYR A 89 1.18 10.93 2.19
N PRO A 90 1.73 10.10 1.31
CA PRO A 90 1.99 10.32 -0.11
C PRO A 90 0.85 9.94 -1.06
N ALA A 91 -0.29 9.42 -0.56
CA ALA A 91 -1.42 9.06 -1.42
C ALA A 91 -1.97 10.29 -2.16
N ARG A 92 -2.57 10.02 -3.32
CA ARG A 92 -3.15 11.02 -4.22
C ARG A 92 -4.62 10.76 -4.52
N HIS A 93 -5.15 9.64 -3.99
CA HIS A 93 -6.52 9.21 -4.26
C HIS A 93 -7.04 8.38 -3.07
N ASP A 94 -8.32 8.35 -2.90
CA ASP A 94 -9.07 7.48 -1.98
C ASP A 94 -10.10 6.66 -2.77
N ALA A 95 -10.49 5.52 -2.21
CA ALA A 95 -11.39 4.57 -2.87
C ALA A 95 -12.49 4.10 -1.91
N SER A 96 -13.07 5.03 -1.14
CA SER A 96 -14.13 4.74 -0.19
C SER A 96 -15.13 5.89 -0.16
N ASP A 97 -16.40 5.58 0.07
CA ASP A 97 -17.46 6.56 0.25
C ASP A 97 -17.74 6.87 1.73
N SER A 98 -17.00 6.25 2.66
CA SER A 98 -17.24 6.42 4.09
C SER A 98 -16.67 7.74 4.61
N SER A 99 -17.51 8.57 5.21
CA SER A 99 -17.11 9.80 5.88
C SER A 99 -16.64 9.60 7.34
N SER A 100 -16.64 8.34 7.83
CA SER A 100 -16.29 8.05 9.22
C SER A 100 -14.85 8.41 9.55
N THR A 101 -14.65 9.30 10.51
CA THR A 101 -13.33 9.73 10.99
C THR A 101 -12.62 8.65 11.83
N SER A 102 -13.33 7.58 12.23
CA SER A 102 -12.72 6.44 12.91
C SER A 102 -11.99 5.49 11.96
N LEU A 103 -12.18 5.65 10.65
CA LEU A 103 -11.50 4.89 9.63
C LEU A 103 -10.22 5.59 9.14
N PRO A 104 -9.18 4.82 8.78
CA PRO A 104 -7.93 5.39 8.30
C PRO A 104 -8.09 5.99 6.89
N PRO A 105 -7.43 7.12 6.59
CA PRO A 105 -7.31 7.63 5.23
C PRO A 105 -6.28 6.84 4.45
N MET A 106 -6.38 6.82 3.11
CA MET A 106 -5.30 6.34 2.26
C MET A 106 -4.01 7.15 2.50
N GLY A 107 -2.85 6.50 2.37
CA GLY A 107 -1.57 7.12 2.66
C GLY A 107 -1.17 7.09 4.14
N LEU A 108 -2.05 6.63 5.06
CA LEU A 108 -1.70 6.52 6.47
C LEU A 108 -0.44 5.66 6.63
N ARG A 109 0.55 6.21 7.31
CA ARG A 109 1.78 5.49 7.63
C ARG A 109 1.77 5.07 9.09
N VAL A 110 2.09 3.80 9.31
CA VAL A 110 2.23 3.21 10.64
C VAL A 110 3.54 2.47 10.77
N ARG A 111 4.07 2.37 11.99
CA ARG A 111 5.31 1.63 12.27
C ARG A 111 5.12 0.69 13.45
N LEU A 112 5.84 -0.42 13.42
CA LEU A 112 6.01 -1.27 14.58
C LEU A 112 6.87 -0.54 15.62
N LYS A 113 6.45 -0.50 16.88
CA LYS A 113 7.23 0.13 17.95
C LYS A 113 8.60 -0.54 18.07
N ALA A 114 9.64 0.25 18.32
CA ALA A 114 11.00 -0.25 18.50
C ALA A 114 11.13 -1.26 19.64
N SER A 115 10.32 -1.08 20.70
CA SER A 115 10.31 -1.93 21.90
C SER A 115 9.69 -3.32 21.70
N VAL A 116 9.01 -3.59 20.55
CA VAL A 116 8.44 -4.92 20.30
C VAL A 116 9.58 -5.92 20.09
N ASP A 117 9.60 -6.97 20.91
CA ASP A 117 10.55 -8.07 20.70
C ASP A 117 10.12 -8.91 19.49
N ILE A 118 11.02 -9.02 18.53
CA ILE A 118 10.84 -9.82 17.31
C ILE A 118 11.78 -11.02 17.24
N SER A 119 12.54 -11.29 18.29
CA SER A 119 13.55 -12.38 18.31
C SER A 119 12.93 -13.76 18.13
N GLY A 120 11.71 -13.96 18.63
CA GLY A 120 10.95 -15.21 18.52
C GLY A 120 10.30 -15.46 17.15
N TYR A 121 10.39 -14.52 16.20
CA TYR A 121 9.80 -14.71 14.87
C TYR A 121 10.69 -15.57 13.98
N ALA A 122 10.07 -16.30 13.05
CA ALA A 122 10.81 -17.00 12.00
C ALA A 122 11.72 -16.04 11.22
N PRO A 123 12.87 -16.47 10.67
CA PRO A 123 13.87 -15.57 10.06
C PRO A 123 13.26 -14.61 9.03
N GLN A 124 12.42 -15.10 8.13
CA GLN A 124 11.78 -14.29 7.09
C GLN A 124 10.81 -13.26 7.68
N ALA A 125 10.00 -13.66 8.67
CA ALA A 125 9.08 -12.76 9.36
C ALA A 125 9.84 -11.67 10.15
N ARG A 126 11.02 -11.99 10.68
CA ARG A 126 11.89 -11.05 11.38
C ARG A 126 12.42 -9.96 10.45
N VAL A 127 12.81 -10.31 9.22
CA VAL A 127 13.22 -9.34 8.20
C VAL A 127 12.09 -8.34 7.92
N ILE A 128 10.87 -8.83 7.73
CA ILE A 128 9.69 -7.99 7.51
C ILE A 128 9.42 -7.12 8.75
N ALA A 129 9.39 -7.72 9.93
CA ALA A 129 9.13 -6.99 11.17
C ALA A 129 10.19 -5.91 11.44
N GLN A 130 11.45 -6.16 11.08
CA GLN A 130 12.51 -5.15 11.17
C GLN A 130 12.27 -3.99 10.20
N ALA A 131 11.83 -4.26 8.97
CA ALA A 131 11.44 -3.21 8.04
C ALA A 131 10.26 -2.39 8.56
N LEU A 132 9.27 -3.03 9.19
CA LEU A 132 8.14 -2.33 9.83
C LEU A 132 8.59 -1.43 10.98
N LYS A 133 9.64 -1.78 11.71
CA LYS A 133 10.24 -0.91 12.73
C LYS A 133 10.98 0.28 12.12
N THR A 134 11.72 0.05 11.04
CA THR A 134 12.62 1.06 10.45
C THR A 134 11.89 2.01 9.52
N TYR A 135 11.13 1.46 8.58
CA TYR A 135 10.49 2.20 7.49
C TYR A 135 8.96 2.29 7.66
N GLY A 136 8.37 1.34 8.40
CA GLY A 136 6.93 1.27 8.57
C GLY A 136 6.20 0.69 7.36
N MET A 137 4.89 0.94 7.33
CA MET A 137 4.03 0.55 6.21
C MET A 137 3.04 1.66 5.88
N ILE A 138 2.61 1.71 4.62
CA ILE A 138 1.73 2.74 4.08
C ILE A 138 0.44 2.08 3.60
N LEU A 139 -0.68 2.63 4.03
CA LEU A 139 -2.00 2.20 3.56
C LEU A 139 -2.18 2.65 2.10
N ALA A 140 -2.14 1.71 1.19
CA ALA A 140 -2.03 1.98 -0.23
C ALA A 140 -3.14 1.35 -1.07
N ALA A 141 -3.79 0.28 -0.58
CA ALA A 141 -4.89 -0.36 -1.27
C ALA A 141 -6.13 -0.38 -0.40
N GLY A 142 -7.28 -0.21 -1.04
CA GLY A 142 -8.58 -0.52 -0.46
C GLY A 142 -8.78 -2.04 -0.33
N PRO A 143 -9.95 -2.45 0.12
CA PRO A 143 -10.28 -3.86 0.16
C PRO A 143 -10.11 -4.47 -1.25
N PRO A 144 -9.50 -5.66 -1.37
CA PRO A 144 -9.49 -6.38 -2.63
C PRO A 144 -10.92 -6.56 -3.16
N ASP A 145 -11.11 -6.50 -4.47
CA ASP A 145 -12.45 -6.64 -5.09
C ASP A 145 -13.19 -7.94 -4.70
N GLY A 146 -12.47 -8.94 -4.19
CA GLY A 146 -13.03 -10.17 -3.64
C GLY A 146 -13.63 -10.05 -2.24
N LEU A 147 -13.56 -8.89 -1.58
CA LEU A 147 -14.06 -8.72 -0.21
C LEU A 147 -15.59 -8.57 -0.12
N ALA A 148 -16.25 -8.36 -1.25
CA ALA A 148 -17.71 -8.49 -1.35
C ALA A 148 -18.17 -9.95 -1.36
N LEU A 149 -17.25 -10.92 -1.52
CA LEU A 149 -17.59 -12.34 -1.51
C LEU A 149 -18.17 -12.77 -0.15
N PRO A 150 -19.26 -13.54 -0.14
CA PRO A 150 -19.90 -14.02 1.09
C PRO A 150 -18.92 -14.73 2.04
N GLU A 151 -17.98 -15.50 1.50
CA GLU A 151 -16.94 -16.19 2.28
C GLU A 151 -16.02 -15.22 3.02
N TYR A 152 -15.64 -14.11 2.38
CA TYR A 152 -14.82 -13.10 3.05
C TYR A 152 -15.62 -12.36 4.12
N GLN A 153 -16.88 -12.02 3.86
CA GLN A 153 -17.74 -11.40 4.87
C GLN A 153 -17.95 -12.33 6.05
N ALA A 154 -18.12 -13.63 5.81
CA ALA A 154 -18.20 -14.66 6.85
C ALA A 154 -16.87 -14.77 7.63
N TRP A 155 -15.72 -14.76 6.93
CA TRP A 155 -14.40 -14.75 7.56
C TRP A 155 -14.17 -13.47 8.38
N LYS A 156 -14.54 -12.29 7.85
CA LYS A 156 -14.50 -11.00 8.54
C LYS A 156 -15.32 -11.06 9.84
N LYS A 157 -16.56 -11.51 9.76
CA LYS A 157 -17.45 -11.66 10.92
C LYS A 157 -16.89 -12.61 11.99
N LYS A 158 -16.20 -13.68 11.57
CA LYS A 158 -15.61 -14.68 12.45
C LYS A 158 -14.31 -14.19 13.10
N ASN A 159 -13.48 -13.45 12.38
CA ASN A 159 -12.10 -13.16 12.78
C ASN A 159 -11.90 -11.73 13.29
N LEU A 160 -12.66 -10.73 12.83
CA LEU A 160 -12.52 -9.35 13.32
C LEU A 160 -13.00 -9.15 14.76
N LYS A 161 -13.84 -10.05 15.30
CA LYS A 161 -14.11 -10.08 16.74
C LYS A 161 -12.85 -10.34 17.59
N ARG A 162 -11.76 -10.84 16.99
CA ARG A 162 -10.45 -11.06 17.61
C ARG A 162 -9.52 -9.85 17.52
N PHE A 163 -9.76 -8.93 16.57
CA PHE A 163 -8.99 -7.69 16.46
C PHE A 163 -9.62 -6.62 17.36
N LYS A 164 -9.30 -6.65 18.64
CA LYS A 164 -9.61 -5.53 19.53
C LYS A 164 -8.66 -4.37 19.21
N PRO A 165 -9.09 -3.09 19.37
CA PRO A 165 -8.21 -1.90 19.23
C PRO A 165 -6.93 -1.97 20.06
N THR A 166 -6.92 -2.77 21.12
CA THR A 166 -5.76 -3.02 21.97
C THR A 166 -4.56 -3.67 21.24
N HIS A 167 -4.76 -4.28 20.07
CA HIS A 167 -3.66 -4.85 19.27
C HIS A 167 -2.82 -3.79 18.54
N PHE A 168 -3.32 -2.56 18.38
CA PHE A 168 -2.56 -1.43 17.88
C PHE A 168 -1.60 -0.82 18.91
N GLY A 169 -1.60 -1.31 20.14
CA GLY A 169 -0.71 -0.83 21.19
C GLY A 169 0.79 -0.85 20.85
N ASN A 170 1.17 -1.69 19.86
CA ASN A 170 2.56 -1.84 19.39
C ASN A 170 2.85 -1.09 18.08
N VAL A 171 1.88 -0.34 17.55
CA VAL A 171 2.00 0.42 16.31
C VAL A 171 2.03 1.91 16.64
N ILE A 172 2.92 2.63 15.98
CA ILE A 172 2.98 4.10 16.01
C ILE A 172 2.36 4.60 14.70
N VAL A 173 1.39 5.49 14.81
CA VAL A 173 0.89 6.25 13.66
C VAL A 173 1.84 7.43 13.46
N ASP A 174 2.54 7.45 12.33
CA ASP A 174 3.35 8.59 11.95
C ASP A 174 2.41 9.72 11.48
N HIS A 175 2.48 10.86 12.13
CA HIS A 175 1.77 12.04 11.65
C HIS A 175 2.28 12.42 10.26
N PRO A 176 1.38 12.80 9.34
CA PRO A 176 1.79 13.26 8.02
C PRO A 176 2.74 14.46 8.20
N ARG A 177 3.91 14.40 7.56
CA ARG A 177 4.73 15.60 7.40
C ARG A 177 3.94 16.57 6.52
N PRO A 178 4.02 17.88 6.78
CA PRO A 178 3.48 18.86 5.84
C PRO A 178 4.08 18.59 4.45
N LEU A 179 3.24 18.72 3.42
CA LEU A 179 3.69 18.60 2.05
C LEU A 179 4.86 19.55 1.83
N PRO A 180 5.94 19.13 1.16
CA PRO A 180 6.90 20.10 0.63
C PRO A 180 6.13 21.07 -0.26
N PRO A 181 6.50 22.36 -0.26
CA PRO A 181 5.87 23.35 -1.14
C PRO A 181 5.93 22.81 -2.58
N GLU A 182 4.84 22.98 -3.32
CA GLU A 182 4.83 22.62 -4.73
C GLU A 182 5.98 23.37 -5.43
N PRO A 183 6.75 22.70 -6.30
CA PRO A 183 7.72 23.41 -7.11
C PRO A 183 6.97 24.48 -7.90
N SER A 184 7.39 25.72 -7.76
CA SER A 184 6.87 26.83 -8.56
C SER A 184 6.89 26.39 -10.03
N ALA A 185 5.73 26.49 -10.67
CA ALA A 185 5.59 26.21 -12.10
C ALA A 185 6.62 27.04 -12.89
N PRO A 186 7.20 26.46 -13.96
CA PRO A 186 8.17 27.16 -14.81
C PRO A 186 7.58 28.38 -15.49
#